data_cdabe526f37b1d4b0500288c751e9433
#
_entry.id   cdabe526f37b1d4b0500288c751e9433
#
_cell.length_a   1.000
_cell.length_b   1.000
_cell.length_c   1.000
_cell.angle_alpha   90.00
_cell.angle_beta   90.00
_cell.angle_gamma   90.00
#
_symmetry.space_group_name_H-M   'P 1'
#
loop_
_entity.id
_entity.type
_entity.pdbx_description
1 polymer ?
#
loop_
_entity_poly.entity_id
_entity_poly.type
_entity_poly.pdbx_seq_one_letter_code
_entity_poly.pdbx_strand_id
1 'polypeptide(L)'
;MLAEDYRKCFTMRDVVVPYLEQLVEATGETAIYCERFQYDSCVTIERRESPHHTRTVIETGVPRPLYVGSSAFAILAALPQEEILSILNVKNFEKFTPFTITSPKQILKKIEEVKRRGYAVSIQERYSYTAGIAAPCFLSRDLVGSIAVIGPAERIRANGIEKTGKIVKKFAEGLSTTVGYSKEPQSSDATGKRLRMVK
;
A
#
# COMPACT_ATOMS: atom_id res chain seq x y z
N MET A 1 -31.87 8.86 -7.03
CA MET A 1 -31.82 10.01 -6.10
C MET A 1 -31.51 9.58 -4.68
N LEU A 2 -32.30 8.75 -3.99
CA LEU A 2 -31.99 8.31 -2.60
C LEU A 2 -30.68 7.51 -2.43
N ALA A 3 -30.27 6.71 -3.41
CA ALA A 3 -29.05 5.89 -3.34
C ALA A 3 -27.75 6.71 -3.54
N GLU A 4 -27.81 7.85 -4.25
CA GLU A 4 -26.68 8.76 -4.42
C GLU A 4 -26.46 9.63 -3.17
N ASP A 5 -27.53 10.02 -2.49
CA ASP A 5 -27.43 10.80 -1.25
C ASP A 5 -26.92 9.93 -0.09
N TYR A 6 -27.24 8.65 -0.07
CA TYR A 6 -26.68 7.71 0.93
C TYR A 6 -25.18 7.47 0.76
N ARG A 7 -24.64 7.46 -0.47
CA ARG A 7 -23.19 7.37 -0.74
C ARG A 7 -22.42 8.61 -0.29
N LYS A 8 -23.05 9.77 -0.21
CA LYS A 8 -22.43 11.02 0.26
C LYS A 8 -22.27 11.11 1.78
N CYS A 9 -22.98 10.27 2.54
CA CYS A 9 -22.89 10.25 4.01
C CYS A 9 -21.80 9.33 4.57
N PHE A 10 -21.28 8.38 3.77
CA PHE A 10 -20.20 7.52 4.21
C PHE A 10 -18.84 8.16 3.89
N THR A 11 -18.09 8.46 4.94
CA THR A 11 -16.69 8.89 4.80
C THR A 11 -15.80 7.69 4.47
N MET A 12 -14.66 7.92 3.84
CA MET A 12 -13.64 6.86 3.62
C MET A 12 -13.27 6.15 4.93
N ARG A 13 -13.30 6.88 6.02
CA ARG A 13 -13.06 6.35 7.36
C ARG A 13 -14.07 5.27 7.76
N ASP A 14 -15.34 5.46 7.46
CA ASP A 14 -16.40 4.49 7.81
C ASP A 14 -16.22 3.15 7.09
N VAL A 15 -15.60 3.18 5.91
CA VAL A 15 -15.30 1.96 5.13
C VAL A 15 -14.01 1.31 5.61
N VAL A 16 -12.96 2.09 5.88
CA VAL A 16 -11.62 1.59 6.19
C VAL A 16 -11.52 1.04 7.61
N VAL A 17 -12.15 1.72 8.57
CA VAL A 17 -12.04 1.38 10.00
C VAL A 17 -12.39 -0.08 10.31
N PRO A 18 -13.51 -0.64 9.84
CA PRO A 18 -13.85 -2.04 10.08
C PRO A 18 -12.79 -3.02 9.55
N TYR A 19 -12.13 -2.71 8.44
CA TYR A 19 -11.04 -3.53 7.88
C TYR A 19 -9.80 -3.49 8.77
N LEU A 20 -9.46 -2.32 9.33
CA LEU A 20 -8.32 -2.20 10.24
C LEU A 20 -8.57 -2.94 11.55
N GLU A 21 -9.77 -2.86 12.11
CA GLU A 21 -10.17 -3.57 13.33
C GLU A 21 -10.05 -5.09 13.16
N GLN A 22 -10.61 -5.62 12.07
CA GLN A 22 -10.50 -7.04 11.73
C GLN A 22 -9.04 -7.46 11.47
N LEU A 23 -8.21 -6.60 10.88
CA LEU A 23 -6.78 -6.88 10.69
C LEU A 23 -6.03 -6.95 12.03
N VAL A 24 -6.33 -6.06 12.97
CA VAL A 24 -5.78 -6.13 14.33
C VAL A 24 -6.21 -7.42 15.00
N GLU A 25 -7.49 -7.80 14.92
CA GLU A 25 -8.00 -9.05 15.47
C GLU A 25 -7.30 -10.28 14.86
N ALA A 26 -7.13 -10.30 13.54
CA ALA A 26 -6.52 -11.43 12.83
C ALA A 26 -5.01 -11.57 13.04
N THR A 27 -4.30 -10.49 13.38
CA THR A 27 -2.83 -10.47 13.41
C THR A 27 -2.24 -10.12 14.80
N GLY A 28 -3.00 -9.46 15.66
CA GLY A 28 -2.53 -8.91 16.93
C GLY A 28 -1.64 -7.66 16.77
N GLU A 29 -1.43 -7.17 15.55
CA GLU A 29 -0.50 -6.06 15.28
C GLU A 29 -1.25 -4.76 14.92
N THR A 30 -0.54 -3.63 15.04
CA THR A 30 -1.08 -2.34 14.60
C THR A 30 -1.40 -2.38 13.11
N ALA A 31 -2.66 -2.10 12.77
CA ALA A 31 -3.12 -1.98 11.39
C ALA A 31 -3.23 -0.51 10.98
N ILE A 32 -2.80 -0.19 9.76
CA ILE A 32 -2.85 1.16 9.21
C ILE A 32 -3.39 1.15 7.79
N TYR A 33 -4.00 2.28 7.43
CA TYR A 33 -4.36 2.62 6.08
C TYR A 33 -3.58 3.85 5.63
N CYS A 34 -2.93 3.74 4.47
CA CYS A 34 -2.16 4.81 3.87
C CYS A 34 -2.71 5.13 2.48
N GLU A 35 -2.64 6.40 2.11
CA GLU A 35 -2.92 6.88 0.76
C GLU A 35 -1.66 7.48 0.13
N ARG A 36 -1.60 7.43 -1.20
CA ARG A 36 -0.64 8.21 -1.95
C ARG A 36 -0.89 9.70 -1.67
N PHE A 37 0.16 10.43 -1.40
CA PHE A 37 0.14 11.86 -1.14
C PHE A 37 1.17 12.54 -2.02
N GLN A 38 0.74 13.55 -2.78
CA GLN A 38 1.58 14.21 -3.79
C GLN A 38 2.17 13.18 -4.78
N TYR A 39 3.31 13.51 -5.36
CA TYR A 39 3.91 12.72 -6.43
C TYR A 39 4.68 11.49 -5.92
N ASP A 40 5.48 11.65 -4.88
CA ASP A 40 6.53 10.73 -4.43
C ASP A 40 6.40 10.26 -2.97
N SER A 41 5.27 10.54 -2.34
CA SER A 41 5.04 10.25 -0.92
C SER A 41 3.72 9.55 -0.65
N CYS A 42 3.58 9.03 0.55
CA CYS A 42 2.33 8.51 1.10
C CYS A 42 2.14 9.02 2.53
N VAL A 43 0.89 9.03 2.97
CA VAL A 43 0.50 9.47 4.31
C VAL A 43 -0.39 8.43 4.96
N THR A 44 -0.21 8.19 6.27
CA THR A 44 -1.14 7.37 7.05
C THR A 44 -2.37 8.21 7.37
N ILE A 45 -3.53 7.75 6.91
CA ILE A 45 -4.82 8.40 7.10
C ILE A 45 -5.51 7.86 8.36
N GLU A 46 -5.46 6.54 8.57
CA GLU A 46 -6.16 5.91 9.70
C GLU A 46 -5.30 4.77 10.26
N ARG A 47 -5.48 4.49 11.56
CA ARG A 47 -4.80 3.39 12.27
C ARG A 47 -5.70 2.77 13.32
N ARG A 48 -5.42 1.50 13.63
CA ARG A 48 -5.88 0.78 14.81
C ARG A 48 -4.70 0.16 15.50
N GLU A 49 -4.52 0.46 16.77
CA GLU A 49 -3.35 0.01 17.52
C GLU A 49 -3.50 -1.44 17.95
N SER A 50 -2.37 -2.14 17.97
CA SER A 50 -2.23 -3.48 18.57
C SER A 50 -2.66 -3.47 20.04
N PRO A 51 -3.34 -4.53 20.51
CA PRO A 51 -3.68 -4.69 21.93
C PRO A 51 -2.47 -5.01 22.82
N HIS A 52 -1.32 -5.34 22.23
CA HIS A 52 -0.12 -5.64 23.01
C HIS A 52 0.44 -4.40 23.71
N HIS A 53 0.98 -4.58 24.93
CA HIS A 53 1.64 -3.50 25.67
C HIS A 53 2.82 -2.91 24.88
N THR A 54 3.65 -3.78 24.28
CA THR A 54 4.70 -3.35 23.35
C THR A 54 4.13 -3.37 21.95
N ARG A 55 3.91 -2.19 21.36
CA ARG A 55 3.36 -2.03 20.02
C ARG A 55 4.05 -0.91 19.25
N THR A 56 3.93 -0.97 17.94
CA THR A 56 4.40 0.12 17.07
C THR A 56 3.27 1.13 16.90
N VAL A 57 3.56 2.39 17.23
CA VAL A 57 2.66 3.52 17.00
C VAL A 57 3.14 4.27 15.76
N ILE A 58 2.23 4.49 14.81
CA ILE A 58 2.50 5.22 13.58
C ILE A 58 1.75 6.54 13.61
N GLU A 59 2.44 7.62 13.33
CA GLU A 59 1.85 8.96 13.22
C GLU A 59 0.97 9.04 11.97
N THR A 60 -0.21 9.66 12.13
CA THR A 60 -1.12 10.00 11.03
C THR A 60 -0.81 11.39 10.50
N GLY A 61 -1.09 11.63 9.21
CA GLY A 61 -0.91 12.94 8.60
C GLY A 61 0.53 13.33 8.24
N VAL A 62 1.53 12.50 8.57
CA VAL A 62 2.95 12.78 8.27
C VAL A 62 3.35 12.12 6.95
N PRO A 63 3.73 12.91 5.91
CA PRO A 63 4.18 12.37 4.64
C PRO A 63 5.47 11.56 4.76
N ARG A 64 5.56 10.50 3.99
CA ARG A 64 6.72 9.59 3.92
C ARG A 64 7.02 9.22 2.48
N PRO A 65 8.30 9.12 2.09
CA PRO A 65 8.66 8.81 0.71
C PRO A 65 8.22 7.40 0.31
N LEU A 66 7.85 7.22 -0.97
CA LEU A 66 7.33 5.96 -1.52
C LEU A 66 8.36 4.83 -1.62
N TYR A 67 9.63 5.09 -1.36
CA TYR A 67 10.70 4.08 -1.46
C TYR A 67 11.08 3.44 -0.11
N VAL A 68 10.39 3.73 0.99
CA VAL A 68 10.73 3.18 2.32
C VAL A 68 9.52 2.74 3.11
N GLY A 69 9.57 1.50 3.60
CA GLY A 69 8.49 0.89 4.38
C GLY A 69 7.46 0.14 3.53
N SER A 70 6.74 -0.80 4.15
CA SER A 70 5.84 -1.71 3.45
C SER A 70 4.68 -0.99 2.73
N SER A 71 4.00 -0.05 3.40
CA SER A 71 2.88 0.70 2.81
C SER A 71 3.30 1.49 1.58
N ALA A 72 4.45 2.17 1.66
CA ALA A 72 5.02 2.93 0.57
C ALA A 72 5.35 2.03 -0.64
N PHE A 73 6.02 0.90 -0.42
CA PHE A 73 6.31 -0.06 -1.49
C PHE A 73 5.06 -0.71 -2.09
N ALA A 74 4.02 -0.94 -1.29
CA ALA A 74 2.75 -1.46 -1.81
C ALA A 74 2.10 -0.45 -2.76
N ILE A 75 2.06 0.83 -2.39
CA ILE A 75 1.55 1.91 -3.25
C ILE A 75 2.43 2.06 -4.50
N LEU A 76 3.75 2.19 -4.32
CA LEU A 76 4.69 2.38 -5.43
C LEU A 76 4.60 1.26 -6.47
N ALA A 77 4.47 0.00 -6.03
CA ALA A 77 4.35 -1.15 -6.93
C ALA A 77 3.03 -1.18 -7.73
N ALA A 78 2.00 -0.47 -7.27
CA ALA A 78 0.71 -0.38 -7.93
C ALA A 78 0.62 0.75 -8.97
N LEU A 79 1.63 1.63 -9.02
CA LEU A 79 1.69 2.73 -9.98
C LEU A 79 2.09 2.27 -11.39
N PRO A 80 1.73 3.05 -12.43
CA PRO A 80 2.25 2.84 -13.78
C PRO A 80 3.77 2.86 -13.83
N GLN A 81 4.37 2.08 -14.74
CA GLN A 81 5.82 1.94 -14.86
C GLN A 81 6.53 3.28 -15.10
N GLU A 82 5.95 4.15 -15.90
CA GLU A 82 6.51 5.47 -16.20
C GLU A 82 6.58 6.35 -14.94
N GLU A 83 5.55 6.31 -14.09
CA GLU A 83 5.53 7.03 -12.83
C GLU A 83 6.57 6.47 -11.85
N ILE A 84 6.69 5.14 -11.76
CA ILE A 84 7.71 4.50 -10.93
C ILE A 84 9.10 5.00 -11.33
N LEU A 85 9.43 4.95 -12.61
CA LEU A 85 10.72 5.39 -13.12
C LEU A 85 10.97 6.87 -12.84
N SER A 86 9.96 7.70 -13.01
CA SER A 86 10.06 9.14 -12.75
C SER A 86 10.27 9.44 -11.25
N ILE A 87 9.57 8.74 -10.35
CA ILE A 87 9.78 8.83 -8.89
C ILE A 87 11.20 8.39 -8.51
N LEU A 88 11.71 7.34 -9.15
CA LEU A 88 13.06 6.83 -8.88
C LEU A 88 14.19 7.64 -9.51
N ASN A 89 13.88 8.59 -10.38
CA ASN A 89 14.88 9.50 -10.99
C ASN A 89 15.32 10.64 -10.05
N VAL A 90 15.18 10.46 -8.74
CA VAL A 90 15.74 11.37 -7.74
C VAL A 90 17.22 11.08 -7.52
N LYS A 91 17.99 12.13 -7.23
CA LYS A 91 19.45 11.99 -7.08
C LYS A 91 19.86 11.35 -5.76
N ASN A 92 19.09 11.58 -4.68
CA ASN A 92 19.42 11.12 -3.34
C ASN A 92 18.23 10.47 -2.66
N PHE A 93 18.43 9.24 -2.22
CA PHE A 93 17.51 8.52 -1.34
C PHE A 93 18.02 8.63 0.10
N GLU A 94 17.23 9.21 0.99
CA GLU A 94 17.56 9.29 2.41
C GLU A 94 17.65 7.90 3.03
N LYS A 95 18.69 7.67 3.82
CA LYS A 95 18.92 6.43 4.53
C LYS A 95 18.47 6.56 5.98
N PHE A 96 17.35 5.95 6.34
CA PHE A 96 16.75 6.02 7.69
C PHE A 96 17.38 5.03 8.68
N THR A 97 17.83 3.89 8.16
CA THR A 97 18.48 2.83 8.92
C THR A 97 19.57 2.16 8.07
N PRO A 98 20.43 1.32 8.64
CA PRO A 98 21.36 0.51 7.84
C PRO A 98 20.68 -0.39 6.79
N PHE A 99 19.39 -0.71 6.99
CA PHE A 99 18.61 -1.60 6.12
C PHE A 99 17.78 -0.86 5.06
N THR A 100 17.75 0.47 5.07
CA THR A 100 17.03 1.26 4.05
C THR A 100 17.61 0.99 2.67
N ILE A 101 16.75 0.61 1.74
CA ILE A 101 17.13 0.43 0.33
C ILE A 101 17.22 1.80 -0.33
N THR A 102 18.41 2.17 -0.80
CA THR A 102 18.69 3.47 -1.44
C THR A 102 19.14 3.34 -2.90
N SER A 103 19.24 2.12 -3.42
CA SER A 103 19.61 1.87 -4.81
C SER A 103 18.37 1.72 -5.69
N PRO A 104 18.18 2.52 -6.77
CA PRO A 104 17.07 2.39 -7.70
C PRO A 104 16.92 0.97 -8.24
N LYS A 105 18.03 0.29 -8.55
CA LYS A 105 18.03 -1.11 -9.01
C LYS A 105 17.42 -2.07 -7.97
N GLN A 106 17.78 -1.89 -6.69
CA GLN A 106 17.23 -2.72 -5.61
C GLN A 106 15.76 -2.39 -5.34
N ILE A 107 15.37 -1.11 -5.43
CA ILE A 107 13.98 -0.67 -5.32
C ILE A 107 13.13 -1.32 -6.42
N LEU A 108 13.57 -1.27 -7.69
CA LEU A 108 12.88 -1.92 -8.80
C LEU A 108 12.74 -3.44 -8.59
N LYS A 109 13.81 -4.12 -8.14
CA LYS A 109 13.72 -5.54 -7.80
C LYS A 109 12.67 -5.82 -6.74
N LYS A 110 12.61 -4.99 -5.70
CA LYS A 110 11.60 -5.13 -4.63
C LYS A 110 10.19 -4.87 -5.16
N ILE A 111 10.00 -3.90 -6.06
CA ILE A 111 8.71 -3.66 -6.74
C ILE A 111 8.24 -4.90 -7.49
N GLU A 112 9.13 -5.56 -8.26
CA GLU A 112 8.78 -6.79 -8.99
C GLU A 112 8.40 -7.93 -8.03
N GLU A 113 9.07 -8.04 -6.89
CA GLU A 113 8.68 -9.00 -5.85
C GLU A 113 7.28 -8.70 -5.28
N VAL A 114 6.95 -7.42 -5.05
CA VAL A 114 5.62 -7.00 -4.59
C VAL A 114 4.55 -7.32 -5.63
N LYS A 115 4.79 -7.00 -6.90
CA LYS A 115 3.87 -7.31 -8.01
C LYS A 115 3.59 -8.82 -8.10
N ARG A 116 4.62 -9.66 -7.96
CA ARG A 116 4.50 -11.12 -8.05
C ARG A 116 3.70 -11.73 -6.90
N ARG A 117 3.93 -11.32 -5.64
CA ARG A 117 3.26 -11.90 -4.47
C ARG A 117 2.00 -11.16 -4.04
N GLY A 118 1.83 -9.90 -4.47
CA GLY A 118 0.67 -9.06 -4.17
C GLY A 118 0.74 -8.35 -2.82
N TYR A 119 1.89 -8.37 -2.13
CA TYR A 119 2.12 -7.63 -0.90
C TYR A 119 3.60 -7.25 -0.75
N ALA A 120 3.86 -6.16 -0.07
CA ALA A 120 5.18 -5.67 0.28
C ALA A 120 5.56 -6.11 1.69
N VAL A 121 6.85 -6.38 1.91
CA VAL A 121 7.44 -6.63 3.23
C VAL A 121 8.57 -5.63 3.45
N SER A 122 8.60 -5.00 4.60
CA SER A 122 9.67 -4.10 5.03
C SER A 122 10.14 -4.55 6.41
N ILE A 123 11.43 -4.81 6.55
CA ILE A 123 12.03 -5.23 7.82
C ILE A 123 13.12 -4.23 8.16
N GLN A 124 12.88 -3.46 9.23
CA GLN A 124 13.84 -2.50 9.79
C GLN A 124 14.27 -1.38 8.82
N GLU A 125 13.57 -1.15 7.70
CA GLU A 125 13.97 -0.17 6.70
C GLU A 125 13.71 1.28 7.13
N ARG A 126 12.64 1.53 7.91
CA ARG A 126 12.27 2.86 8.42
C ARG A 126 12.69 3.05 9.87
N TYR A 127 12.45 2.06 10.71
CA TYR A 127 12.82 2.03 12.12
C TYR A 127 13.50 0.70 12.43
N SER A 128 14.62 0.75 13.14
CA SER A 128 15.51 -0.41 13.36
C SER A 128 14.87 -1.59 14.11
N TYR A 129 13.72 -1.40 14.74
CA TYR A 129 13.02 -2.40 15.55
C TYR A 129 11.68 -2.85 14.95
N THR A 130 11.25 -2.29 13.81
CA THR A 130 9.93 -2.60 13.24
C THR A 130 10.02 -3.44 11.97
N ALA A 131 8.97 -4.22 11.75
CA ALA A 131 8.65 -4.77 10.43
C ALA A 131 7.21 -4.45 10.07
N GLY A 132 6.94 -4.39 8.78
CA GLY A 132 5.59 -4.16 8.26
C GLY A 132 5.32 -5.02 7.02
N ILE A 133 4.06 -5.38 6.85
CA ILE A 133 3.54 -6.09 5.68
C ILE A 133 2.34 -5.32 5.17
N ALA A 134 2.32 -4.98 3.89
CA ALA A 134 1.29 -4.15 3.28
C ALA A 134 0.84 -4.69 1.92
N ALA A 135 -0.41 -4.49 1.57
CA ALA A 135 -0.90 -4.76 0.23
C ALA A 135 -1.58 -3.51 -0.35
N PRO A 136 -1.49 -3.28 -1.65
CA PRO A 136 -2.14 -2.15 -2.29
C PRO A 136 -3.65 -2.36 -2.30
N CYS A 137 -4.40 -1.28 -2.09
CA CYS A 137 -5.82 -1.22 -2.28
C CYS A 137 -6.18 -0.04 -3.19
N PHE A 138 -7.25 -0.20 -3.95
CA PHE A 138 -7.68 0.76 -4.95
C PHE A 138 -9.06 1.28 -4.55
N LEU A 139 -9.17 2.58 -4.34
CA LEU A 139 -10.40 3.23 -3.92
C LEU A 139 -11.12 3.89 -5.09
N SER A 140 -10.39 4.15 -6.16
CA SER A 140 -10.85 4.53 -7.48
C SER A 140 -9.77 4.17 -8.52
N ARG A 141 -10.01 4.49 -9.81
CA ARG A 141 -8.97 4.32 -10.84
C ARG A 141 -7.70 5.14 -10.55
N ASP A 142 -7.85 6.29 -9.90
CA ASP A 142 -6.77 7.25 -9.67
C ASP A 142 -6.29 7.28 -8.21
N LEU A 143 -7.02 6.64 -7.30
CA LEU A 143 -6.67 6.65 -5.88
C LEU A 143 -6.12 5.29 -5.43
N VAL A 144 -4.80 5.23 -5.32
CA VAL A 144 -4.06 4.07 -4.81
C VAL A 144 -3.71 4.30 -3.35
N GLY A 145 -4.14 3.37 -2.52
CA GLY A 145 -3.76 3.30 -1.12
C GLY A 145 -3.08 1.97 -0.77
N SER A 146 -2.85 1.76 0.51
CA SER A 146 -2.42 0.48 1.04
C SER A 146 -2.99 0.23 2.43
N ILE A 147 -3.29 -1.02 2.73
CA ILE A 147 -3.57 -1.49 4.08
C ILE A 147 -2.38 -2.32 4.57
N ALA A 148 -1.99 -2.12 5.83
CA ALA A 148 -0.79 -2.76 6.36
C ALA A 148 -0.94 -3.18 7.82
N VAL A 149 -0.12 -4.15 8.23
CA VAL A 149 0.17 -4.44 9.62
C VAL A 149 1.62 -4.10 9.93
N ILE A 150 1.86 -3.49 11.10
CA ILE A 150 3.18 -3.06 11.54
C ILE A 150 3.35 -3.43 13.01
N GLY A 151 4.50 -4.02 13.33
CA GLY A 151 4.82 -4.42 14.69
C GLY A 151 6.33 -4.58 14.92
N PRO A 152 6.75 -5.00 16.10
CA PRO A 152 8.12 -5.39 16.39
C PRO A 152 8.59 -6.46 15.40
N ALA A 153 9.79 -6.28 14.83
CA ALA A 153 10.30 -7.12 13.75
C ALA A 153 10.33 -8.62 14.11
N GLU A 154 10.68 -8.94 15.36
CA GLU A 154 10.71 -10.32 15.83
C GLU A 154 9.31 -10.95 15.87
N ARG A 155 8.31 -10.22 16.35
CA ARG A 155 6.94 -10.72 16.44
C ARG A 155 6.31 -10.90 15.06
N ILE A 156 6.53 -9.96 14.14
CA ILE A 156 6.10 -10.11 12.73
C ILE A 156 6.74 -11.35 12.08
N ARG A 157 8.02 -11.62 12.36
CA ARG A 157 8.67 -12.85 11.87
C ARG A 157 8.09 -14.11 12.51
N ALA A 158 7.86 -14.09 13.81
CA ALA A 158 7.29 -15.22 14.56
C ALA A 158 5.86 -15.56 14.09
N ASN A 159 5.05 -14.57 13.74
CA ASN A 159 3.70 -14.73 13.20
C ASN A 159 3.68 -15.33 11.77
N GLY A 160 4.84 -15.36 11.11
CA GLY A 160 5.01 -15.88 9.75
C GLY A 160 4.69 -14.82 8.68
N ILE A 161 5.73 -14.35 8.01
CA ILE A 161 5.64 -13.27 6.99
C ILE A 161 4.69 -13.65 5.85
N GLU A 162 4.78 -14.89 5.35
CA GLU A 162 3.94 -15.33 4.23
C GLU A 162 2.46 -15.46 4.65
N LYS A 163 2.21 -16.04 5.82
CA LYS A 163 0.86 -16.17 6.39
C LYS A 163 0.22 -14.78 6.55
N THR A 164 0.93 -13.86 7.21
CA THR A 164 0.46 -12.50 7.44
C THR A 164 0.28 -11.75 6.10
N GLY A 165 1.19 -11.94 5.14
CA GLY A 165 1.09 -11.35 3.81
C GLY A 165 -0.18 -11.75 3.05
N LYS A 166 -0.56 -13.04 3.12
CA LYS A 166 -1.81 -13.53 2.53
C LYS A 166 -3.04 -12.92 3.19
N ILE A 167 -3.02 -12.77 4.53
CA ILE A 167 -4.09 -12.11 5.29
C ILE A 167 -4.23 -10.65 4.83
N VAL A 168 -3.16 -9.86 4.88
CA VAL A 168 -3.17 -8.44 4.49
C VAL A 168 -3.64 -8.25 3.05
N LYS A 169 -3.17 -9.10 2.12
CA LYS A 169 -3.60 -9.09 0.73
C LYS A 169 -5.11 -9.31 0.60
N LYS A 170 -5.67 -10.31 1.29
CA LYS A 170 -7.12 -10.58 1.27
C LYS A 170 -7.92 -9.38 1.75
N PHE A 171 -7.49 -8.72 2.81
CA PHE A 171 -8.16 -7.52 3.33
C PHE A 171 -8.06 -6.34 2.37
N ALA A 172 -6.93 -6.14 1.70
CA ALA A 172 -6.76 -5.09 0.69
C ALA A 172 -7.66 -5.29 -0.54
N GLU A 173 -7.77 -6.53 -1.01
CA GLU A 173 -8.69 -6.92 -2.08
C GLU A 173 -10.15 -6.71 -1.68
N GLY A 174 -10.53 -7.12 -0.46
CA GLY A 174 -11.86 -6.89 0.10
C GLY A 174 -12.21 -5.40 0.20
N LEU A 175 -11.31 -4.59 0.71
CA LEU A 175 -11.49 -3.14 0.80
C LEU A 175 -11.71 -2.53 -0.58
N SER A 176 -10.88 -2.89 -1.57
CA SER A 176 -11.03 -2.42 -2.95
C SER A 176 -12.39 -2.78 -3.54
N THR A 177 -12.86 -4.00 -3.31
CA THR A 177 -14.18 -4.47 -3.77
C THR A 177 -15.32 -3.72 -3.10
N THR A 178 -15.23 -3.46 -1.79
CA THR A 178 -16.27 -2.76 -1.03
C THR A 178 -16.50 -1.34 -1.54
N VAL A 179 -15.45 -0.66 -1.99
CA VAL A 179 -15.57 0.68 -2.61
C VAL A 179 -15.95 0.64 -4.10
N GLY A 180 -16.24 -0.53 -4.63
CA GLY A 180 -16.70 -0.73 -6.01
C GLY A 180 -15.59 -0.74 -7.06
N TYR A 181 -14.33 -0.94 -6.65
CA TYR A 181 -13.24 -1.14 -7.58
C TYR A 181 -13.19 -2.59 -8.06
N SER A 182 -13.44 -2.81 -9.34
CA SER A 182 -13.13 -4.07 -10.02
C SER A 182 -11.95 -3.86 -10.96
N LYS A 183 -10.92 -4.69 -10.81
CA LYS A 183 -9.79 -4.71 -11.72
C LYS A 183 -10.27 -5.30 -13.05
N GLU A 184 -10.62 -4.44 -14.03
CA GLU A 184 -10.83 -4.92 -15.39
C GLU A 184 -9.53 -5.58 -15.90
N PRO A 185 -9.60 -6.72 -16.58
CA PRO A 185 -8.42 -7.27 -17.25
C PRO A 185 -7.93 -6.23 -18.25
N GLN A 186 -6.65 -5.87 -18.18
CA GLN A 186 -6.01 -5.02 -19.17
C GLN A 186 -6.16 -5.74 -20.51
N SER A 187 -7.11 -5.27 -21.34
CA SER A 187 -7.20 -5.70 -22.72
C SER A 187 -5.98 -5.13 -23.45
N SER A 188 -5.09 -6.01 -23.85
CA SER A 188 -4.00 -5.70 -24.77
C SER A 188 -4.59 -5.46 -26.16
N ASP A 189 -5.14 -4.29 -26.41
CA ASP A 189 -5.50 -3.87 -27.77
C ASP A 189 -4.39 -2.98 -28.36
N ALA A 190 -3.35 -3.69 -28.81
CA ALA A 190 -2.46 -3.19 -29.83
C ALA A 190 -3.07 -3.54 -31.21
N THR A 191 -4.09 -2.81 -31.65
CA THR A 191 -4.51 -2.86 -33.05
C THR A 191 -4.66 -1.43 -33.59
N GLY A 192 -3.56 -0.96 -34.19
CA GLY A 192 -3.52 0.25 -34.97
C GLY A 192 -4.49 0.16 -36.15
N LYS A 193 -5.61 0.89 -36.09
CA LYS A 193 -6.39 1.25 -37.26
C LYS A 193 -6.02 2.67 -37.66
N ARG A 194 -5.19 2.76 -38.73
CA ARG A 194 -5.00 3.98 -39.52
C ARG A 194 -6.38 4.48 -40.00
N LEU A 195 -6.77 5.67 -39.53
CA LEU A 195 -7.81 6.42 -40.23
C LEU A 195 -7.28 6.84 -41.62
N ARG A 196 -7.87 6.26 -42.67
CA ARG A 196 -7.77 6.83 -44.03
C ARG A 196 -8.69 8.06 -44.08
N MET A 197 -8.10 9.22 -44.31
CA MET A 197 -8.83 10.38 -44.76
C MET A 197 -9.39 10.08 -46.15
N VAL A 198 -10.69 10.24 -46.30
CA VAL A 198 -11.38 10.31 -47.59
C VAL A 198 -11.61 11.78 -47.89
N LYS A 199 -11.33 12.12 -49.13
CA LYS A 199 -11.38 13.44 -49.75
C LYS A 199 -12.72 14.18 -49.58
#